data_99a2918c21e017644415d2b1144035d0
#
_entry.id   99a2918c21e017644415d2b1144035d0
#
_cell.length_a   1.000
_cell.length_b   1.000
_cell.length_c   1.000
_cell.angle_alpha   90.00
_cell.angle_beta   90.00
_cell.angle_gamma   90.00
#
_symmetry.space_group_name_H-M   'P 1'
#
loop_
_entity.id
_entity.type
_entity.pdbx_description
1 polymer ?
#
loop_
_entity_poly.entity_id
_entity_poly.type
_entity_poly.pdbx_seq_one_letter_code
_entity_poly.pdbx_strand_id
1 'polypeptide(L)'
;NEEVKQENANKNPTVNSVQRDYMAGEISKDLTARLLLDPEIVKAHQEGLIHFHDSDYFAQHMHNCDLVNLEDMLQNGTVISGTYIEKPHSFSTACNIATQIIAQVASNQYGGQSITLSHLAPFVDVSRKKIANEVHNEFYEMVQNDDIDKMPSQEVIDRIVNRRLRAEISSGVQTIQYQVITLMTTNGQAPFITVFMYLDEVPAGQTRDDLAVIIEETLKQRIKGVKNEVGVYVTPAFPKLIYVLDEDNIRPGTTYYGLTELAAQCTAKRMVPDYISAKVMKELKGGVWTSMGCRSFLTPDRTTENMANAGNWVKGQKYYGRFNQGVVTINLVDVACSSGRDM
;
A
#
# COMPACT_ATOMS: atom_id res chain seq x y z
N ASN A 1 -31.26 5.24 0.55
CA ASN A 1 -31.02 5.84 1.86
C ASN A 1 -29.64 6.50 1.83
N GLU A 2 -29.56 7.81 2.06
CA GLU A 2 -28.28 8.54 2.08
C GLU A 2 -27.38 8.11 3.23
N GLU A 3 -27.95 7.67 4.34
CA GLU A 3 -27.22 7.12 5.50
C GLU A 3 -26.47 5.83 5.15
N VAL A 4 -27.06 4.93 4.37
CA VAL A 4 -26.40 3.69 3.93
C VAL A 4 -25.25 3.95 2.96
N LYS A 5 -25.24 5.08 2.24
CA LYS A 5 -24.14 5.48 1.36
C LYS A 5 -22.89 5.88 2.14
N GLN A 6 -23.00 6.28 3.40
CA GLN A 6 -21.90 6.78 4.22
C GLN A 6 -21.26 5.70 5.09
N GLU A 7 -21.99 4.63 5.41
CA GLU A 7 -21.51 3.59 6.34
C GLU A 7 -20.52 2.61 5.73
N ASN A 8 -20.54 2.40 4.41
CA ASN A 8 -19.60 1.52 3.74
C ASN A 8 -18.69 2.31 2.77
N ALA A 9 -17.55 2.76 3.29
CA ALA A 9 -16.54 3.48 2.49
C ALA A 9 -16.00 2.65 1.30
N ASN A 10 -16.20 1.33 1.30
CA ASN A 10 -15.61 0.42 0.32
C ASN A 10 -16.60 0.05 -0.81
N LYS A 11 -17.91 0.03 -0.54
CA LYS A 11 -18.93 -0.36 -1.54
C LYS A 11 -20.01 0.71 -1.67
N ASN A 12 -20.38 1.03 -2.89
CA ASN A 12 -21.52 1.92 -3.15
C ASN A 12 -22.78 1.06 -3.45
N PRO A 13 -23.77 0.99 -2.53
CA PRO A 13 -24.94 0.13 -2.69
C PRO A 13 -25.88 0.56 -3.83
N THR A 14 -25.68 1.72 -4.43
CA THR A 14 -26.47 2.18 -5.58
C THR A 14 -25.95 1.71 -6.93
N VAL A 15 -24.76 1.09 -6.97
CA VAL A 15 -24.17 0.53 -8.18
C VAL A 15 -24.74 -0.85 -8.46
N ASN A 16 -25.25 -1.06 -9.66
CA ASN A 16 -25.93 -2.32 -10.05
C ASN A 16 -25.02 -3.56 -9.90
N SER A 17 -23.72 -3.44 -10.19
CA SER A 17 -22.77 -4.53 -9.99
C SER A 17 -22.59 -4.90 -8.52
N VAL A 18 -22.62 -3.93 -7.62
CA VAL A 18 -22.55 -4.14 -6.16
C VAL A 18 -23.80 -4.83 -5.66
N GLN A 19 -24.98 -4.46 -6.16
CA GLN A 19 -26.25 -5.14 -5.80
C GLN A 19 -26.24 -6.60 -6.23
N ARG A 20 -25.75 -6.87 -7.46
CA ARG A 20 -25.60 -8.24 -7.96
C ARG A 20 -24.60 -9.05 -7.13
N ASP A 21 -23.47 -8.46 -6.76
CA ASP A 21 -22.45 -9.08 -5.92
C ASP A 21 -23.01 -9.43 -4.54
N TYR A 22 -23.81 -8.52 -3.94
CA TYR A 22 -24.50 -8.79 -2.68
C TYR A 22 -25.45 -9.99 -2.76
N MET A 23 -26.26 -10.06 -3.81
CA MET A 23 -27.18 -11.21 -4.01
C MET A 23 -26.40 -12.52 -4.20
N ALA A 24 -25.30 -12.49 -4.96
CA ALA A 24 -24.43 -13.65 -5.13
C ALA A 24 -23.77 -14.05 -3.80
N GLY A 25 -23.37 -13.08 -3.00
CA GLY A 25 -22.80 -13.28 -1.66
C GLY A 25 -23.78 -14.01 -0.72
N GLU A 26 -25.06 -13.62 -0.69
CA GLU A 26 -26.06 -14.31 0.14
C GLU A 26 -26.26 -15.79 -0.27
N ILE A 27 -26.24 -16.08 -1.56
CA ILE A 27 -26.27 -17.47 -2.05
C ILE A 27 -24.99 -18.21 -1.66
N SER A 28 -23.84 -17.56 -1.76
CA SER A 28 -22.55 -18.15 -1.40
C SER A 28 -22.47 -18.46 0.10
N LYS A 29 -22.97 -17.59 0.99
CA LYS A 29 -23.06 -17.86 2.42
C LYS A 29 -23.86 -19.10 2.73
N ASP A 30 -25.02 -19.24 2.10
CA ASP A 30 -25.90 -20.41 2.28
C ASP A 30 -25.21 -21.70 1.80
N LEU A 31 -24.57 -21.68 0.63
CA LEU A 31 -23.82 -22.83 0.13
C LEU A 31 -22.63 -23.17 1.02
N THR A 32 -21.91 -22.18 1.50
CA THR A 32 -20.76 -22.34 2.42
C THR A 32 -21.21 -23.03 3.70
N ALA A 33 -22.29 -22.58 4.31
CA ALA A 33 -22.81 -23.15 5.54
C ALA A 33 -23.34 -24.57 5.37
N ARG A 34 -23.97 -24.88 4.23
CA ARG A 34 -24.61 -26.19 4.01
C ARG A 34 -23.69 -27.26 3.42
N LEU A 35 -22.70 -26.87 2.63
CA LEU A 35 -21.93 -27.80 1.79
C LEU A 35 -20.43 -27.79 2.03
N LEU A 36 -19.87 -26.68 2.53
CA LEU A 36 -18.40 -26.48 2.52
C LEU A 36 -17.78 -26.48 3.90
N LEU A 37 -18.45 -25.90 4.90
CA LEU A 37 -17.95 -25.89 6.27
C LEU A 37 -18.39 -27.13 7.04
N ASP A 38 -17.56 -27.54 8.00
CA ASP A 38 -17.94 -28.56 8.97
C ASP A 38 -19.17 -28.09 9.77
N PRO A 39 -20.17 -28.95 9.97
CA PRO A 39 -21.36 -28.62 10.74
C PRO A 39 -21.10 -28.09 12.17
N GLU A 40 -19.99 -28.50 12.81
CA GLU A 40 -19.61 -28.00 14.14
C GLU A 40 -19.15 -26.54 14.05
N ILE A 41 -18.45 -26.13 12.97
CA ILE A 41 -18.03 -24.73 12.73
C ILE A 41 -19.27 -23.87 12.48
N VAL A 42 -20.19 -24.35 11.64
CA VAL A 42 -21.46 -23.64 11.37
C VAL A 42 -22.28 -23.45 12.66
N LYS A 43 -22.38 -24.48 13.45
CA LYS A 43 -23.07 -24.43 14.74
C LYS A 43 -22.42 -23.43 15.70
N ALA A 44 -21.08 -23.50 15.86
CA ALA A 44 -20.35 -22.57 16.72
C ALA A 44 -20.51 -21.11 16.29
N HIS A 45 -20.59 -20.85 14.97
CA HIS A 45 -20.85 -19.53 14.40
C HIS A 45 -22.31 -19.07 14.73
N GLN A 46 -23.29 -19.94 14.53
CA GLN A 46 -24.70 -19.64 14.79
C GLN A 46 -24.98 -19.42 16.28
N GLU A 47 -24.32 -20.16 17.17
CA GLU A 47 -24.40 -20.01 18.61
C GLU A 47 -23.60 -18.80 19.15
N GLY A 48 -22.83 -18.16 18.31
CA GLY A 48 -22.04 -16.97 18.69
C GLY A 48 -20.75 -17.26 19.46
N LEU A 49 -20.30 -18.51 19.53
CA LEU A 49 -19.00 -18.88 20.13
C LEU A 49 -17.84 -18.34 19.34
N ILE A 50 -17.98 -18.38 18.02
CA ILE A 50 -17.04 -17.77 17.06
C ILE A 50 -17.82 -16.92 16.07
N HIS A 51 -17.11 -16.00 15.39
CA HIS A 51 -17.60 -15.38 14.17
C HIS A 51 -16.69 -15.76 13.00
N PHE A 52 -17.22 -16.55 12.08
CA PHE A 52 -16.56 -16.86 10.82
C PHE A 52 -16.85 -15.72 9.85
N HIS A 53 -15.83 -14.86 9.61
CA HIS A 53 -15.98 -13.66 8.80
C HIS A 53 -16.13 -14.00 7.32
N ASP A 54 -16.88 -13.17 6.59
CA ASP A 54 -16.91 -13.12 5.14
C ASP A 54 -17.12 -14.48 4.47
N SER A 55 -18.03 -15.29 5.01
CA SER A 55 -18.35 -16.63 4.52
C SER A 55 -18.93 -16.66 3.11
N ASP A 56 -19.35 -15.50 2.60
CA ASP A 56 -19.75 -15.28 1.21
C ASP A 56 -18.58 -15.42 0.22
N TYR A 57 -17.34 -15.22 0.65
CA TYR A 57 -16.15 -15.39 -0.19
C TYR A 57 -15.44 -16.73 -0.01
N PHE A 58 -15.90 -17.58 0.90
CA PHE A 58 -15.25 -18.85 1.21
C PHE A 58 -15.28 -19.85 0.04
N ALA A 59 -16.35 -19.85 -0.74
CA ALA A 59 -16.53 -20.74 -1.90
C ALA A 59 -15.65 -20.33 -3.11
N GLN A 60 -15.13 -19.11 -3.16
CA GLN A 60 -14.28 -18.61 -4.22
C GLN A 60 -12.80 -18.60 -3.77
N HIS A 61 -11.86 -18.64 -4.74
CA HIS A 61 -10.44 -18.48 -4.47
C HIS A 61 -10.07 -16.98 -4.30
N MET A 62 -10.78 -16.28 -3.43
CA MET A 62 -10.50 -14.89 -3.09
C MET A 62 -9.71 -14.81 -1.79
N HIS A 63 -8.75 -13.89 -1.75
CA HIS A 63 -7.97 -13.63 -0.53
C HIS A 63 -8.71 -12.63 0.38
N ASN A 64 -8.47 -12.71 1.68
CA ASN A 64 -8.92 -11.67 2.58
C ASN A 64 -8.02 -10.44 2.46
N CYS A 65 -6.75 -10.56 2.88
CA CYS A 65 -5.79 -9.45 2.79
C CYS A 65 -4.50 -9.90 2.13
N ASP A 66 -3.87 -8.98 1.41
CA ASP A 66 -2.62 -9.22 0.69
C ASP A 66 -1.51 -8.27 1.13
N LEU A 67 -0.29 -8.79 1.17
CA LEU A 67 0.94 -8.02 1.30
C LEU A 67 1.66 -8.07 -0.05
N VAL A 68 1.47 -7.02 -0.85
CA VAL A 68 1.86 -7.00 -2.26
C VAL A 68 3.37 -6.86 -2.42
N ASN A 69 3.98 -7.71 -3.24
CA ASN A 69 5.38 -7.61 -3.61
C ASN A 69 5.57 -6.74 -4.86
N LEU A 70 5.43 -5.43 -4.70
CA LEU A 70 5.66 -4.50 -5.81
C LEU A 70 7.11 -4.51 -6.31
N GLU A 71 8.09 -4.83 -5.46
CA GLU A 71 9.48 -4.88 -5.87
C GLU A 71 9.67 -5.87 -7.01
N ASP A 72 9.24 -7.12 -6.81
CA ASP A 72 9.35 -8.16 -7.82
C ASP A 72 8.57 -7.82 -9.09
N MET A 73 7.31 -7.40 -8.92
CA MET A 73 6.42 -7.08 -10.04
C MET A 73 6.91 -5.90 -10.90
N LEU A 74 7.58 -4.93 -10.30
CA LEU A 74 8.12 -3.77 -11.01
C LEU A 74 9.52 -4.02 -11.57
N GLN A 75 10.37 -4.81 -10.88
CA GLN A 75 11.74 -5.08 -11.35
C GLN A 75 11.80 -6.14 -12.44
N ASN A 76 10.94 -7.16 -12.36
CA ASN A 76 10.94 -8.31 -13.27
C ASN A 76 9.79 -8.28 -14.28
N GLY A 77 8.92 -7.28 -14.19
CA GLY A 77 7.69 -7.21 -14.97
C GLY A 77 6.56 -8.03 -14.33
N THR A 78 5.35 -7.82 -14.83
CA THR A 78 4.15 -8.50 -14.33
C THR A 78 3.14 -8.71 -15.44
N VAL A 79 2.12 -9.55 -15.20
CA VAL A 79 1.01 -9.74 -16.12
C VAL A 79 -0.25 -9.14 -15.52
N ILE A 80 -0.87 -8.21 -16.25
CA ILE A 80 -2.16 -7.59 -15.87
C ILE A 80 -3.16 -7.87 -16.99
N SER A 81 -4.26 -8.53 -16.65
CA SER A 81 -5.33 -8.86 -17.62
C SER A 81 -4.81 -9.54 -18.89
N GLY A 82 -3.85 -10.45 -18.75
CA GLY A 82 -3.25 -11.20 -19.86
C GLY A 82 -2.20 -10.45 -20.68
N THR A 83 -1.89 -9.20 -20.30
CA THR A 83 -0.86 -8.38 -20.96
C THR A 83 0.39 -8.32 -20.10
N TYR A 84 1.55 -8.63 -20.70
CA TYR A 84 2.83 -8.47 -20.02
C TYR A 84 3.23 -7.01 -19.95
N ILE A 85 3.53 -6.56 -18.75
CA ILE A 85 3.98 -5.20 -18.42
C ILE A 85 5.46 -5.27 -18.07
N GLU A 86 6.29 -4.63 -18.84
CA GLU A 86 7.72 -4.58 -18.63
C GLU A 86 8.12 -3.69 -17.44
N LYS A 87 9.37 -3.81 -17.03
CA LYS A 87 9.98 -2.95 -16.01
C LYS A 87 9.82 -1.47 -16.35
N PRO A 88 9.33 -0.62 -15.43
CA PRO A 88 9.19 0.82 -15.67
C PRO A 88 10.51 1.52 -15.98
N HIS A 89 10.46 2.48 -16.90
CA HIS A 89 11.60 3.33 -17.28
C HIS A 89 11.53 4.73 -16.65
N SER A 90 10.67 4.93 -15.65
CA SER A 90 10.59 6.17 -14.86
C SER A 90 9.82 5.94 -13.56
N PHE A 91 10.00 6.84 -12.59
CA PHE A 91 9.22 6.84 -11.35
C PHE A 91 7.72 7.05 -11.61
N SER A 92 7.37 7.96 -12.51
CA SER A 92 5.98 8.21 -12.89
C SER A 92 5.32 6.96 -13.47
N THR A 93 6.02 6.24 -14.36
CA THR A 93 5.51 4.97 -14.92
C THR A 93 5.40 3.89 -13.84
N ALA A 94 6.38 3.80 -12.92
CA ALA A 94 6.31 2.86 -11.79
C ALA A 94 5.09 3.12 -10.90
N CYS A 95 4.79 4.38 -10.59
CA CYS A 95 3.60 4.76 -9.84
C CYS A 95 2.30 4.37 -10.57
N ASN A 96 2.24 4.59 -11.88
CA ASN A 96 1.07 4.22 -12.67
C ASN A 96 0.86 2.70 -12.72
N ILE A 97 1.91 1.92 -12.97
CA ILE A 97 1.83 0.44 -12.96
C ILE A 97 1.47 -0.06 -11.55
N ALA A 98 2.04 0.52 -10.50
CA ALA A 98 1.68 0.18 -9.13
C ALA A 98 0.17 0.36 -8.87
N THR A 99 -0.46 1.42 -9.39
CA THR A 99 -1.91 1.61 -9.24
C THR A 99 -2.73 0.58 -10.00
N GLN A 100 -2.26 0.13 -11.16
CA GLN A 100 -2.90 -0.96 -11.92
C GLN A 100 -2.78 -2.30 -11.17
N ILE A 101 -1.62 -2.59 -10.58
CA ILE A 101 -1.42 -3.76 -9.73
C ILE A 101 -2.38 -3.71 -8.53
N ILE A 102 -2.46 -2.55 -7.85
CA ILE A 102 -3.38 -2.33 -6.73
C ILE A 102 -4.83 -2.63 -7.14
N ALA A 103 -5.26 -2.15 -8.29
CA ALA A 103 -6.61 -2.38 -8.80
C ALA A 103 -6.86 -3.86 -9.12
N GLN A 104 -5.88 -4.54 -9.73
CA GLN A 104 -5.95 -5.96 -10.06
C GLN A 104 -6.03 -6.82 -8.79
N VAL A 105 -5.17 -6.55 -7.80
CA VAL A 105 -5.21 -7.24 -6.50
C VAL A 105 -6.55 -6.99 -5.80
N ALA A 106 -7.01 -5.74 -5.74
CA ALA A 106 -8.29 -5.39 -5.12
C ALA A 106 -9.50 -6.06 -5.79
N SER A 107 -9.39 -6.46 -7.06
CA SER A 107 -10.44 -7.20 -7.76
C SER A 107 -10.49 -8.69 -7.41
N ASN A 108 -9.44 -9.21 -6.76
CA ASN A 108 -9.31 -10.63 -6.38
C ASN A 108 -9.26 -10.83 -4.86
N GLN A 109 -9.58 -9.81 -4.08
CA GLN A 109 -9.64 -9.86 -2.63
C GLN A 109 -10.90 -9.19 -2.09
N TYR A 110 -11.26 -9.48 -0.85
CA TYR A 110 -12.39 -8.85 -0.18
C TYR A 110 -12.00 -8.03 1.06
N GLY A 111 -10.75 -8.13 1.53
CA GLY A 111 -10.18 -7.30 2.58
C GLY A 111 -9.30 -6.18 2.05
N GLY A 112 -8.18 -5.96 2.70
CA GLY A 112 -7.23 -4.89 2.36
C GLY A 112 -5.91 -5.39 1.80
N GLN A 113 -5.17 -4.50 1.18
CA GLN A 113 -3.82 -4.79 0.71
C GLN A 113 -2.83 -3.77 1.27
N SER A 114 -1.58 -4.15 1.34
CA SER A 114 -0.49 -3.27 1.76
C SER A 114 0.61 -3.23 0.73
N ILE A 115 1.16 -2.05 0.55
CA ILE A 115 2.38 -1.79 -0.22
C ILE A 115 3.36 -1.00 0.63
N THR A 116 4.63 -1.01 0.25
CA THR A 116 5.65 -0.12 0.80
C THR A 116 6.17 0.85 -0.26
N LEU A 117 6.46 2.09 0.13
CA LEU A 117 7.06 3.08 -0.76
C LEU A 117 8.51 2.76 -1.10
N SER A 118 9.18 1.92 -0.31
CA SER A 118 10.55 1.47 -0.56
C SER A 118 10.70 0.78 -1.92
N HIS A 119 9.67 0.04 -2.36
CA HIS A 119 9.67 -0.63 -3.66
C HIS A 119 9.62 0.32 -4.86
N LEU A 120 9.20 1.57 -4.65
CA LEU A 120 9.18 2.62 -5.67
C LEU A 120 10.47 3.45 -5.71
N ALA A 121 11.22 3.51 -4.60
CA ALA A 121 12.38 4.35 -4.45
C ALA A 121 13.47 4.12 -5.52
N PRO A 122 13.80 2.89 -5.96
CA PRO A 122 14.79 2.65 -6.99
C PRO A 122 14.48 3.33 -8.34
N PHE A 123 13.20 3.57 -8.63
CA PHE A 123 12.77 4.20 -9.89
C PHE A 123 12.99 5.71 -9.91
N VAL A 124 13.25 6.34 -8.75
CA VAL A 124 13.68 7.74 -8.70
C VAL A 124 15.04 7.93 -9.35
N ASP A 125 15.98 7.01 -9.12
CA ASP A 125 17.29 7.07 -9.80
C ASP A 125 17.19 6.83 -11.31
N VAL A 126 16.28 5.96 -11.74
CA VAL A 126 15.97 5.76 -13.18
C VAL A 126 15.50 7.06 -13.80
N SER A 127 14.55 7.77 -13.16
CA SER A 127 14.08 9.08 -13.62
C SER A 127 15.17 10.15 -13.56
N ARG A 128 15.99 10.17 -12.50
CA ARG A 128 17.12 11.11 -12.37
C ARG A 128 18.06 11.02 -13.56
N LYS A 129 18.48 9.81 -13.92
CA LYS A 129 19.37 9.55 -15.05
C LYS A 129 18.72 9.96 -16.38
N LYS A 130 17.46 9.63 -16.58
CA LYS A 130 16.69 10.00 -17.76
C LYS A 130 16.61 11.52 -17.90
N ILE A 131 16.17 12.22 -16.86
CA ILE A 131 16.02 13.68 -16.84
C ILE A 131 17.39 14.36 -17.05
N ALA A 132 18.46 13.84 -16.44
CA ALA A 132 19.81 14.38 -16.63
C ALA A 132 20.24 14.31 -18.09
N ASN A 133 20.00 13.20 -18.77
CA ASN A 133 20.28 13.04 -20.19
C ASN A 133 19.44 13.98 -21.06
N GLU A 134 18.14 14.11 -20.75
CA GLU A 134 17.23 15.01 -21.46
C GLU A 134 17.70 16.46 -21.34
N VAL A 135 17.99 16.92 -20.12
CA VAL A 135 18.48 18.29 -19.86
C VAL A 135 19.81 18.55 -20.55
N HIS A 136 20.73 17.57 -20.52
CA HIS A 136 21.99 17.69 -21.21
C HIS A 136 21.83 17.85 -22.74
N ASN A 137 20.98 17.00 -23.33
CA ASN A 137 20.71 17.03 -24.77
C ASN A 137 20.01 18.33 -25.18
N GLU A 138 19.03 18.81 -24.39
CA GLU A 138 18.37 20.11 -24.64
C GLU A 138 19.41 21.26 -24.72
N PHE A 139 20.31 21.35 -23.74
CA PHE A 139 21.36 22.40 -23.78
C PHE A 139 22.37 22.19 -24.88
N TYR A 140 22.72 20.96 -25.19
CA TYR A 140 23.62 20.65 -26.31
C TYR A 140 22.99 21.10 -27.64
N GLU A 141 21.73 20.84 -27.89
CA GLU A 141 20.99 21.30 -29.07
C GLU A 141 20.95 22.85 -29.14
N MET A 142 20.68 23.52 -27.98
CA MET A 142 20.68 24.98 -27.92
C MET A 142 22.04 25.59 -28.27
N VAL A 143 23.17 24.96 -27.88
CA VAL A 143 24.52 25.39 -28.28
C VAL A 143 24.73 25.17 -29.78
N GLN A 144 24.27 24.03 -30.32
CA GLN A 144 24.42 23.71 -31.75
C GLN A 144 23.63 24.66 -32.65
N ASN A 145 22.48 25.16 -32.14
CA ASN A 145 21.61 26.09 -32.88
C ASN A 145 21.95 27.56 -32.64
N ASP A 146 23.06 27.87 -31.97
CA ASP A 146 23.49 29.23 -31.60
C ASP A 146 22.47 29.99 -30.69
N ASP A 147 21.57 29.26 -30.01
CA ASP A 147 20.62 29.86 -29.07
C ASP A 147 21.30 30.29 -27.75
N ILE A 148 22.40 29.61 -27.39
CA ILE A 148 23.28 29.97 -26.28
C ILE A 148 24.76 29.77 -26.66
N ASP A 149 25.63 30.60 -26.12
CA ASP A 149 27.07 30.62 -26.48
C ASP A 149 27.82 29.36 -25.98
N LYS A 150 27.38 28.77 -24.87
CA LYS A 150 28.06 27.62 -24.24
C LYS A 150 27.14 26.86 -23.30
N MET A 151 27.50 25.60 -23.02
CA MET A 151 26.84 24.77 -22.01
C MET A 151 26.80 25.47 -20.64
N PRO A 152 25.67 25.42 -19.92
CA PRO A 152 25.58 25.85 -18.52
C PRO A 152 26.56 25.11 -17.62
N SER A 153 26.86 25.69 -16.46
CA SER A 153 27.64 24.98 -15.43
C SER A 153 26.91 23.75 -14.93
N GLN A 154 27.66 22.74 -14.44
CA GLN A 154 27.08 21.52 -13.87
C GLN A 154 26.08 21.84 -12.75
N GLU A 155 26.40 22.85 -11.92
CA GLU A 155 25.49 23.30 -10.83
C GLU A 155 24.11 23.76 -11.37
N VAL A 156 24.07 24.44 -12.51
CA VAL A 156 22.82 24.87 -13.15
C VAL A 156 22.08 23.67 -13.70
N ILE A 157 22.76 22.75 -14.35
CA ILE A 157 22.19 21.50 -14.87
C ILE A 157 21.59 20.70 -13.72
N ASP A 158 22.34 20.46 -12.64
CA ASP A 158 21.88 19.70 -11.46
C ASP A 158 20.67 20.34 -10.79
N ARG A 159 20.62 21.65 -10.73
CA ARG A 159 19.46 22.39 -10.20
C ARG A 159 18.20 22.16 -11.04
N ILE A 160 18.34 22.14 -12.36
CA ILE A 160 17.23 21.89 -13.30
C ILE A 160 16.78 20.43 -13.18
N VAL A 161 17.71 19.48 -13.17
CA VAL A 161 17.44 18.05 -12.99
C VAL A 161 16.68 17.81 -11.70
N ASN A 162 17.17 18.33 -10.58
CA ASN A 162 16.54 18.18 -9.28
C ASN A 162 15.12 18.79 -9.23
N ARG A 163 14.91 19.93 -9.86
CA ARG A 163 13.58 20.56 -9.96
C ARG A 163 12.60 19.69 -10.75
N ARG A 164 13.03 19.17 -11.92
CA ARG A 164 12.20 18.28 -12.76
C ARG A 164 11.91 16.96 -12.05
N LEU A 165 12.92 16.38 -11.39
CA LEU A 165 12.77 15.15 -10.64
C LEU A 165 11.77 15.29 -9.48
N ARG A 166 11.87 16.38 -8.71
CA ARG A 166 10.88 16.65 -7.63
C ARG A 166 9.46 16.84 -8.19
N ALA A 167 9.31 17.48 -9.33
CA ALA A 167 8.02 17.61 -10.00
C ALA A 167 7.46 16.25 -10.43
N GLU A 168 8.32 15.36 -10.97
CA GLU A 168 7.91 14.01 -11.33
C GLU A 168 7.51 13.17 -10.10
N ILE A 169 8.28 13.25 -9.00
CA ILE A 169 7.93 12.56 -7.73
C ILE A 169 6.57 13.06 -7.22
N SER A 170 6.36 14.36 -7.20
CA SER A 170 5.08 14.94 -6.77
C SER A 170 3.91 14.45 -7.64
N SER A 171 4.09 14.41 -8.96
CA SER A 171 3.09 13.89 -9.90
C SER A 171 2.82 12.39 -9.71
N GLY A 172 3.87 11.58 -9.51
CA GLY A 172 3.75 10.15 -9.27
C GLY A 172 3.01 9.82 -7.98
N VAL A 173 3.36 10.50 -6.88
CA VAL A 173 2.65 10.36 -5.60
C VAL A 173 1.19 10.79 -5.73
N GLN A 174 0.93 11.88 -6.44
CA GLN A 174 -0.43 12.34 -6.72
C GLN A 174 -1.23 11.31 -7.53
N THR A 175 -0.60 10.67 -8.51
CA THR A 175 -1.21 9.60 -9.30
C THR A 175 -1.67 8.46 -8.40
N ILE A 176 -0.80 7.96 -7.50
CA ILE A 176 -1.19 6.92 -6.55
C ILE A 176 -2.38 7.38 -5.69
N GLN A 177 -2.30 8.58 -5.12
CA GLN A 177 -3.35 9.08 -4.24
C GLN A 177 -4.70 9.18 -4.95
N TYR A 178 -4.75 9.76 -6.16
CA TYR A 178 -6.01 9.93 -6.89
C TYR A 178 -6.54 8.63 -7.46
N GLN A 179 -5.69 7.77 -8.00
CA GLN A 179 -6.11 6.47 -8.54
C GLN A 179 -6.72 5.58 -7.45
N VAL A 180 -6.10 5.51 -6.27
CA VAL A 180 -6.65 4.74 -5.14
C VAL A 180 -8.04 5.21 -4.71
N ILE A 181 -8.32 6.51 -4.82
CA ILE A 181 -9.60 7.09 -4.41
C ILE A 181 -10.67 6.95 -5.50
N THR A 182 -10.27 7.05 -6.77
CA THR A 182 -11.19 7.12 -7.91
C THR A 182 -11.40 5.79 -8.61
N LEU A 183 -10.50 4.81 -8.43
CA LEU A 183 -10.66 3.48 -8.98
C LEU A 183 -11.78 2.72 -8.26
N MET A 184 -12.63 2.11 -9.07
CA MET A 184 -13.60 1.13 -8.62
C MET A 184 -13.21 -0.22 -9.17
N THR A 185 -13.11 -1.22 -8.30
CA THR A 185 -12.81 -2.60 -8.69
C THR A 185 -14.01 -3.27 -9.35
N THR A 186 -13.82 -4.44 -9.96
CA THR A 186 -14.87 -5.20 -10.62
C THR A 186 -16.02 -5.59 -9.69
N ASN A 187 -15.75 -5.73 -8.39
CA ASN A 187 -16.75 -5.99 -7.34
C ASN A 187 -17.30 -4.70 -6.69
N GLY A 188 -17.06 -3.54 -7.30
CA GLY A 188 -17.63 -2.25 -6.89
C GLY A 188 -17.03 -1.66 -5.61
N GLN A 189 -15.84 -2.11 -5.19
CA GLN A 189 -15.12 -1.56 -4.05
C GLN A 189 -14.06 -0.55 -4.49
N ALA A 190 -13.84 0.50 -3.71
CA ALA A 190 -12.59 1.25 -3.77
C ALA A 190 -11.45 0.39 -3.17
N PRO A 191 -10.23 0.46 -3.72
CA PRO A 191 -9.10 -0.29 -3.15
C PRO A 191 -8.86 0.08 -1.69
N PHE A 192 -8.99 -0.91 -0.80
CA PHE A 192 -8.65 -0.77 0.62
C PHE A 192 -7.15 -1.00 0.78
N ILE A 193 -6.38 0.09 0.78
CA ILE A 193 -4.92 0.02 0.73
C ILE A 193 -4.25 0.70 1.93
N THR A 194 -3.20 0.07 2.44
CA THR A 194 -2.27 0.61 3.42
C THR A 194 -0.92 0.86 2.75
N VAL A 195 -0.36 2.04 2.95
CA VAL A 195 0.97 2.45 2.46
C VAL A 195 1.94 2.53 3.64
N PHE A 196 2.99 1.76 3.58
CA PHE A 196 4.03 1.67 4.60
C PHE A 196 5.20 2.58 4.24
N MET A 197 5.71 3.31 5.24
CA MET A 197 6.77 4.30 5.09
C MET A 197 7.87 4.00 6.11
N TYR A 198 8.91 3.28 5.68
CA TYR A 198 10.04 2.89 6.51
C TYR A 198 11.36 3.13 5.78
N LEU A 199 12.21 3.99 6.32
CA LEU A 199 13.45 4.41 5.67
C LEU A 199 14.50 3.28 5.64
N ASP A 200 14.63 2.52 6.72
CA ASP A 200 15.63 1.44 6.82
C ASP A 200 15.26 0.16 6.04
N GLU A 201 14.14 0.19 5.31
CA GLU A 201 13.77 -0.87 4.36
C GLU A 201 14.65 -0.86 3.10
N VAL A 202 15.35 0.24 2.84
CA VAL A 202 16.34 0.37 1.78
C VAL A 202 17.74 0.69 2.35
N PRO A 203 18.82 0.29 1.66
CA PRO A 203 20.18 0.61 2.09
C PRO A 203 20.38 2.11 2.26
N ALA A 204 21.25 2.49 3.21
CA ALA A 204 21.67 3.88 3.38
C ALA A 204 22.33 4.42 2.09
N GLY A 205 22.13 5.71 1.81
CA GLY A 205 22.62 6.39 0.63
C GLY A 205 21.50 6.94 -0.24
N GLN A 206 21.77 7.17 -1.53
CA GLN A 206 20.86 7.89 -2.43
C GLN A 206 19.44 7.30 -2.48
N THR A 207 19.29 5.97 -2.47
CA THR A 207 17.96 5.34 -2.52
C THR A 207 17.14 5.66 -1.27
N ARG A 208 17.80 5.73 -0.10
CA ARG A 208 17.12 6.14 1.16
C ARG A 208 16.74 7.61 1.14
N ASP A 209 17.60 8.48 0.62
CA ASP A 209 17.29 9.90 0.44
C ASP A 209 16.12 10.08 -0.54
N ASP A 210 16.10 9.31 -1.61
CA ASP A 210 15.00 9.31 -2.58
C ASP A 210 13.68 8.81 -1.95
N LEU A 211 13.73 7.76 -1.13
CA LEU A 211 12.59 7.30 -0.35
C LEU A 211 12.09 8.38 0.63
N ALA A 212 13.00 9.10 1.27
CA ALA A 212 12.67 10.21 2.14
C ALA A 212 11.89 11.31 1.40
N VAL A 213 12.28 11.62 0.15
CA VAL A 213 11.55 12.59 -0.69
C VAL A 213 10.15 12.07 -1.08
N ILE A 214 10.00 10.77 -1.37
CA ILE A 214 8.68 10.17 -1.66
C ILE A 214 7.78 10.26 -0.41
N ILE A 215 8.31 9.94 0.76
CA ILE A 215 7.59 10.02 2.04
C ILE A 215 7.19 11.49 2.33
N GLU A 216 8.12 12.43 2.17
CA GLU A 216 7.88 13.87 2.34
C GLU A 216 6.69 14.32 1.47
N GLU A 217 6.71 13.97 0.19
CA GLU A 217 5.66 14.35 -0.74
C GLU A 217 4.32 13.68 -0.41
N THR A 218 4.35 12.41 -0.01
CA THR A 218 3.15 11.68 0.42
C THR A 218 2.48 12.36 1.61
N LEU A 219 3.27 12.77 2.62
CA LEU A 219 2.77 13.48 3.79
C LEU A 219 2.23 14.88 3.42
N LYS A 220 2.94 15.64 2.58
CA LYS A 220 2.50 16.96 2.10
C LYS A 220 1.16 16.89 1.38
N GLN A 221 1.01 15.92 0.49
CA GLN A 221 -0.25 15.75 -0.24
C GLN A 221 -1.38 15.28 0.68
N ARG A 222 -1.09 14.43 1.66
CA ARG A 222 -2.07 14.04 2.68
C ARG A 222 -2.50 15.24 3.54
N ILE A 223 -1.58 16.10 3.95
CA ILE A 223 -1.89 17.35 4.68
C ILE A 223 -2.83 18.24 3.85
N LYS A 224 -2.57 18.38 2.55
CA LYS A 224 -3.43 19.12 1.64
C LYS A 224 -4.83 18.49 1.56
N GLY A 225 -4.91 17.16 1.46
CA GLY A 225 -6.15 16.42 1.25
C GLY A 225 -6.58 16.40 -0.22
N VAL A 226 -7.78 15.90 -0.47
CA VAL A 226 -8.40 15.85 -1.79
C VAL A 226 -9.67 16.68 -1.80
N LYS A 227 -10.01 17.28 -2.96
CA LYS A 227 -11.27 17.99 -3.12
C LYS A 227 -12.42 17.00 -3.29
N ASN A 228 -13.47 17.21 -2.52
CA ASN A 228 -14.74 16.54 -2.74
C ASN A 228 -15.52 17.19 -3.91
N GLU A 229 -16.72 16.71 -4.18
CA GLU A 229 -17.61 17.17 -5.26
C GLU A 229 -17.99 18.66 -5.17
N VAL A 230 -17.98 19.22 -3.95
CA VAL A 230 -18.27 20.66 -3.72
C VAL A 230 -16.99 21.52 -3.64
N GLY A 231 -15.82 20.95 -3.96
CA GLY A 231 -14.55 21.67 -4.02
C GLY A 231 -13.85 21.88 -2.67
N VAL A 232 -14.37 21.30 -1.59
CA VAL A 232 -13.77 21.38 -0.24
C VAL A 232 -12.69 20.29 -0.08
N TYR A 233 -11.55 20.66 0.51
CA TYR A 233 -10.49 19.71 0.82
C TYR A 233 -10.84 18.86 2.03
N VAL A 234 -10.98 17.56 1.82
CA VAL A 234 -11.30 16.55 2.83
C VAL A 234 -10.15 15.53 2.98
N THR A 235 -10.18 14.78 4.08
CA THR A 235 -9.28 13.65 4.25
C THR A 235 -9.85 12.44 3.54
N PRO A 236 -9.14 11.85 2.55
CA PRO A 236 -9.61 10.62 1.92
C PRO A 236 -9.49 9.44 2.91
N ALA A 237 -10.41 8.49 2.82
CA ALA A 237 -10.39 7.27 3.64
C ALA A 237 -9.13 6.43 3.36
N PHE A 238 -8.70 6.38 2.10
CA PHE A 238 -7.52 5.64 1.63
C PHE A 238 -6.58 6.52 0.80
N PRO A 239 -5.30 6.11 0.69
CA PRO A 239 -4.63 5.04 1.42
C PRO A 239 -4.52 5.32 2.92
N LYS A 240 -4.56 4.29 3.76
CA LYS A 240 -4.07 4.40 5.13
C LYS A 240 -2.55 4.53 5.11
N LEU A 241 -2.00 5.35 5.99
CA LEU A 241 -0.56 5.59 6.07
C LEU A 241 -0.01 5.04 7.37
N ILE A 242 1.11 4.31 7.30
CA ILE A 242 1.87 3.85 8.45
C ILE A 242 3.28 4.40 8.35
N TYR A 243 3.74 5.08 9.39
CA TYR A 243 5.07 5.68 9.48
C TYR A 243 5.89 5.02 10.58
N VAL A 244 7.09 4.55 10.25
CA VAL A 244 7.98 3.88 11.20
C VAL A 244 8.93 4.88 11.84
N LEU A 245 8.93 4.90 13.16
CA LEU A 245 9.88 5.66 13.98
C LEU A 245 11.12 4.77 14.26
N ASP A 246 12.28 5.25 13.83
CA ASP A 246 13.57 4.58 14.06
C ASP A 246 14.62 5.62 14.51
N GLU A 247 15.84 5.18 14.79
CA GLU A 247 16.90 6.02 15.35
C GLU A 247 17.29 7.20 14.47
N ASP A 248 17.15 7.08 13.14
CA ASP A 248 17.52 8.09 12.15
C ASP A 248 16.46 9.21 11.97
N ASN A 249 15.27 9.04 12.56
CA ASN A 249 14.16 9.98 12.38
C ASN A 249 13.43 10.38 13.68
N ILE A 250 13.68 9.71 14.82
CA ILE A 250 12.88 9.92 16.05
C ILE A 250 13.36 11.09 16.91
N ARG A 251 14.60 11.54 16.77
CA ARG A 251 15.20 12.57 17.64
C ARG A 251 15.58 13.83 16.86
N PRO A 252 15.41 15.03 17.46
CA PRO A 252 15.97 16.26 16.90
C PRO A 252 17.45 16.11 16.57
N GLY A 253 17.84 16.59 15.39
CA GLY A 253 19.22 16.54 14.92
C GLY A 253 19.60 15.26 14.16
N THR A 254 18.73 14.25 14.08
CA THR A 254 18.94 13.10 13.18
C THR A 254 18.58 13.48 11.74
N THR A 255 19.13 12.72 10.79
CA THR A 255 19.10 13.04 9.35
C THR A 255 17.68 13.26 8.83
N TYR A 256 16.73 12.45 9.28
CA TYR A 256 15.36 12.47 8.76
C TYR A 256 14.31 12.94 9.78
N TYR A 257 14.73 13.59 10.87
CA TYR A 257 13.81 14.09 11.89
C TYR A 257 12.72 15.02 11.33
N GLY A 258 13.05 15.83 10.33
CA GLY A 258 12.08 16.70 9.65
C GLY A 258 10.89 15.94 9.02
N LEU A 259 11.06 14.67 8.64
CA LEU A 259 9.93 13.83 8.19
C LEU A 259 9.00 13.48 9.35
N THR A 260 9.53 13.24 10.54
CA THR A 260 8.71 12.97 11.75
C THR A 260 7.94 14.20 12.17
N GLU A 261 8.55 15.39 12.10
CA GLU A 261 7.82 16.65 12.33
C GLU A 261 6.69 16.84 11.31
N LEU A 262 6.96 16.57 10.05
CA LEU A 262 5.94 16.63 8.99
C LEU A 262 4.83 15.58 9.19
N ALA A 263 5.19 14.37 9.61
CA ALA A 263 4.23 13.32 9.96
C ALA A 263 3.33 13.74 11.13
N ALA A 264 3.92 14.36 12.17
CA ALA A 264 3.16 14.90 13.30
C ALA A 264 2.19 16.03 12.88
N GLN A 265 2.61 16.92 11.99
CA GLN A 265 1.73 17.94 11.39
C GLN A 265 0.59 17.30 10.59
N CYS A 266 0.89 16.23 9.85
CA CYS A 266 -0.11 15.45 9.12
C CYS A 266 -1.13 14.84 10.09
N THR A 267 -0.66 14.21 11.17
CA THR A 267 -1.53 13.62 12.19
C THR A 267 -2.42 14.67 12.86
N ALA A 268 -1.87 15.80 13.23
CA ALA A 268 -2.63 16.89 13.84
C ALA A 268 -3.78 17.40 12.94
N LYS A 269 -3.60 17.36 11.63
CA LYS A 269 -4.59 17.84 10.66
C LYS A 269 -5.51 16.76 10.11
N ARG A 270 -5.01 15.53 9.96
CA ARG A 270 -5.68 14.44 9.20
C ARG A 270 -5.84 13.15 9.96
N MET A 271 -5.34 13.06 11.22
CA MET A 271 -5.36 11.86 12.07
C MET A 271 -4.64 10.64 11.47
N VAL A 272 -3.71 10.89 10.56
CA VAL A 272 -2.81 9.92 9.93
C VAL A 272 -1.43 10.57 9.74
N PRO A 273 -0.33 9.82 9.68
CA PRO A 273 -0.20 8.35 9.70
C PRO A 273 -0.37 7.73 11.09
N ASP A 274 -0.53 6.40 11.11
CA ASP A 274 -0.28 5.60 12.29
C ASP A 274 1.22 5.39 12.48
N TYR A 275 1.66 5.27 13.73
CA TYR A 275 3.08 5.15 14.06
C TYR A 275 3.45 3.75 14.55
N ILE A 276 4.61 3.26 14.09
CA ILE A 276 5.22 2.02 14.55
C ILE A 276 6.61 2.30 15.07
N SER A 277 6.95 1.75 16.23
CA SER A 277 8.30 1.77 16.77
C SER A 277 9.13 0.64 16.17
N ALA A 278 10.17 0.99 15.42
CA ALA A 278 11.12 0.01 14.89
C ALA A 278 11.79 -0.78 16.02
N LYS A 279 12.13 -0.11 17.13
CA LYS A 279 12.72 -0.76 18.31
C LYS A 279 11.82 -1.86 18.84
N VAL A 280 10.55 -1.56 19.09
CA VAL A 280 9.59 -2.55 19.63
C VAL A 280 9.34 -3.68 18.64
N MET A 281 9.25 -3.37 17.34
CA MET A 281 9.09 -4.40 16.31
C MET A 281 10.30 -5.33 16.25
N LYS A 282 11.52 -4.79 16.29
CA LYS A 282 12.76 -5.58 16.33
C LYS A 282 12.82 -6.49 17.57
N GLU A 283 12.40 -5.99 18.72
CA GLU A 283 12.34 -6.77 19.98
C GLU A 283 11.29 -7.90 19.93
N LEU A 284 10.08 -7.60 19.47
CA LEU A 284 8.97 -8.57 19.49
C LEU A 284 8.97 -9.53 18.29
N LYS A 285 9.38 -9.08 17.12
CA LYS A 285 9.27 -9.82 15.85
C LYS A 285 10.60 -10.17 15.21
N GLY A 286 11.71 -9.61 15.69
CA GLY A 286 13.05 -9.80 15.12
C GLY A 286 13.36 -8.96 13.90
N GLY A 287 12.51 -8.00 13.55
CA GLY A 287 12.69 -7.11 12.40
C GLY A 287 11.49 -6.19 12.18
N VAL A 288 11.60 -5.31 11.19
CA VAL A 288 10.52 -4.40 10.80
C VAL A 288 10.16 -4.66 9.35
N TRP A 289 8.90 -4.84 9.09
CA TRP A 289 8.35 -5.04 7.75
C TRP A 289 6.90 -4.55 7.70
N THR A 290 6.37 -4.43 6.49
CA THR A 290 5.01 -3.96 6.24
C THR A 290 3.97 -4.89 6.88
N SER A 291 2.95 -4.30 7.48
CA SER A 291 1.76 -5.05 7.91
C SER A 291 0.98 -5.56 6.69
N MET A 292 0.36 -6.72 6.83
CA MET A 292 -0.62 -7.22 5.87
C MET A 292 -1.98 -6.62 6.19
N GLY A 293 -2.64 -6.04 5.20
CA GLY A 293 -3.90 -5.32 5.39
C GLY A 293 -3.71 -4.13 6.34
N CYS A 294 -4.50 -4.07 7.44
CA CYS A 294 -4.46 -2.93 8.35
C CYS A 294 -3.32 -3.00 9.38
N ARG A 295 -3.22 -4.12 10.12
CA ARG A 295 -2.38 -4.23 11.32
C ARG A 295 -1.80 -5.63 11.56
N SER A 296 -1.96 -6.56 10.63
CA SER A 296 -1.46 -7.92 10.81
C SER A 296 0.00 -8.01 10.38
N PHE A 297 0.91 -8.08 11.35
CA PHE A 297 2.32 -8.33 11.10
C PHE A 297 2.56 -9.83 11.08
N LEU A 298 2.78 -10.37 9.89
CA LEU A 298 3.04 -11.79 9.72
C LEU A 298 4.35 -12.18 10.40
N THR A 299 4.35 -13.35 11.05
CA THR A 299 5.59 -13.91 11.58
C THR A 299 6.46 -14.41 10.41
N PRO A 300 7.78 -14.12 10.39
CA PRO A 300 8.66 -14.70 9.39
C PRO A 300 8.61 -16.23 9.46
N ASP A 301 8.40 -16.86 8.32
CA ASP A 301 8.53 -18.31 8.25
C ASP A 301 10.01 -18.68 8.25
N ARG A 302 10.45 -19.30 9.32
CA ARG A 302 11.83 -19.77 9.52
C ARG A 302 11.97 -21.28 9.32
N THR A 303 10.87 -21.98 9.11
CA THR A 303 10.83 -23.45 9.20
C THR A 303 10.52 -24.14 7.88
N THR A 304 9.86 -23.48 6.94
CA THR A 304 9.37 -24.11 5.72
C THR A 304 10.37 -23.95 4.57
N GLU A 305 11.16 -24.98 4.33
CA GLU A 305 12.04 -25.05 3.15
C GLU A 305 11.26 -25.17 1.84
N ASN A 306 10.02 -25.63 1.89
CA ASN A 306 9.18 -25.93 0.72
C ASN A 306 8.57 -24.69 0.03
N MET A 307 8.62 -23.53 0.66
CA MET A 307 8.19 -22.26 0.04
C MET A 307 9.29 -21.64 -0.84
N ALA A 308 10.44 -22.29 -0.91
CA ALA A 308 11.61 -21.85 -1.67
C ALA A 308 11.41 -21.83 -3.21
N ASN A 309 10.31 -22.38 -3.70
CA ASN A 309 10.03 -22.45 -5.14
C ASN A 309 9.39 -21.18 -5.72
N ALA A 310 9.15 -20.16 -4.90
CA ALA A 310 8.61 -18.88 -5.36
C ALA A 310 9.75 -17.89 -5.68
N GLY A 311 10.52 -18.17 -6.72
CA GLY A 311 11.52 -17.24 -7.28
C GLY A 311 12.56 -16.77 -6.26
N ASN A 312 12.61 -15.48 -5.96
CA ASN A 312 13.61 -14.82 -5.11
C ASN A 312 13.46 -15.07 -3.61
N TRP A 313 13.00 -16.25 -3.21
CA TRP A 313 12.88 -16.61 -1.81
C TRP A 313 14.26 -16.72 -1.13
N VAL A 314 14.51 -15.82 -0.19
CA VAL A 314 15.64 -15.96 0.73
C VAL A 314 15.16 -16.75 1.93
N LYS A 315 15.84 -17.83 2.26
CA LYS A 315 15.48 -18.76 3.34
C LYS A 315 15.10 -18.02 4.63
N GLY A 316 13.87 -18.22 5.08
CA GLY A 316 13.37 -17.69 6.36
C GLY A 316 13.02 -16.20 6.40
N GLN A 317 13.00 -15.47 5.29
CA GLN A 317 12.82 -14.01 5.30
C GLN A 317 11.87 -13.46 4.22
N LYS A 318 10.89 -14.23 3.77
CA LYS A 318 9.91 -13.67 2.87
C LYS A 318 8.81 -12.94 3.65
N TYR A 319 8.69 -11.65 3.42
CA TYR A 319 7.65 -10.81 4.01
C TYR A 319 6.58 -10.44 2.98
N TYR A 320 6.97 -10.13 1.76
CA TYR A 320 6.10 -9.69 0.66
C TYR A 320 5.60 -10.86 -0.20
N GLY A 321 4.49 -10.65 -0.90
CA GLY A 321 3.84 -11.67 -1.72
C GLY A 321 3.14 -12.74 -0.90
N ARG A 322 2.65 -12.38 0.31
CA ARG A 322 1.89 -13.25 1.21
C ARG A 322 0.48 -12.71 1.38
N PHE A 323 -0.43 -13.59 1.76
CA PHE A 323 -1.83 -13.26 2.01
C PHE A 323 -2.40 -14.08 3.17
N ASN A 324 -3.56 -13.69 3.69
CA ASN A 324 -4.38 -14.52 4.55
C ASN A 324 -5.67 -14.92 3.83
N GLN A 325 -6.12 -16.13 4.10
CA GLN A 325 -7.31 -16.69 3.46
C GLN A 325 -8.60 -16.14 4.08
N GLY A 326 -8.62 -15.92 5.37
CA GLY A 326 -9.80 -15.45 6.08
C GLY A 326 -9.52 -15.14 7.55
N VAL A 327 -10.56 -14.74 8.25
CA VAL A 327 -10.52 -14.35 9.67
C VAL A 327 -11.60 -15.08 10.43
N VAL A 328 -11.26 -15.56 11.62
CA VAL A 328 -12.21 -16.09 12.61
C VAL A 328 -12.02 -15.36 13.92
N THR A 329 -13.08 -14.81 14.47
CA THR A 329 -13.08 -14.13 15.78
C THR A 329 -13.66 -15.05 16.86
N ILE A 330 -12.98 -15.14 18.00
CA ILE A 330 -13.46 -15.88 19.19
C ILE A 330 -14.24 -14.90 20.07
N ASN A 331 -15.41 -15.33 20.56
CA ASN A 331 -16.23 -14.54 21.48
C ASN A 331 -15.67 -14.61 22.91
N LEU A 332 -14.78 -13.70 23.25
CA LEU A 332 -14.16 -13.65 24.58
C LEU A 332 -15.15 -13.31 25.69
N VAL A 333 -16.28 -12.67 25.39
CA VAL A 333 -17.33 -12.39 26.36
C VAL A 333 -17.99 -13.71 26.78
N ASP A 334 -18.29 -14.56 25.81
CA ASP A 334 -18.86 -15.89 26.10
C ASP A 334 -17.87 -16.76 26.88
N VAL A 335 -16.59 -16.78 26.47
CA VAL A 335 -15.53 -17.47 27.21
C VAL A 335 -15.48 -17.01 28.68
N ALA A 336 -15.53 -15.71 28.93
CA ALA A 336 -15.49 -15.18 30.28
C ALA A 336 -16.77 -15.51 31.09
N CYS A 337 -17.94 -15.44 30.48
CA CYS A 337 -19.22 -15.74 31.14
C CYS A 337 -19.38 -17.23 31.43
N SER A 338 -18.94 -18.10 30.53
CA SER A 338 -19.06 -19.56 30.67
C SER A 338 -17.99 -20.20 31.57
N SER A 339 -16.89 -19.49 31.86
CA SER A 339 -15.77 -19.98 32.70
C SER A 339 -16.13 -20.17 34.19
N GLY A 340 -17.34 -19.77 34.65
CA GLY A 340 -17.73 -19.89 36.02
C GLY A 340 -16.97 -19.04 37.03
N ARG A 341 -16.22 -18.02 36.56
CA ARG A 341 -15.31 -17.16 37.31
C ARG A 341 -13.98 -17.80 37.72
N ASP A 342 -13.67 -18.99 37.26
CA ASP A 342 -12.33 -19.57 37.37
C ASP A 342 -11.45 -18.98 36.23
N MET A 343 -10.70 -17.94 36.61
CA MET A 343 -9.67 -17.35 35.73
C MET A 343 -8.28 -17.85 36.12
#